data_7d50441a2224cd59ef96919a6a62f8b0
#
_entry.id   7d50441a2224cd59ef96919a6a62f8b0
#
_cell.length_a   1.000
_cell.length_b   1.000
_cell.length_c   1.000
_cell.angle_alpha   90.00
_cell.angle_beta   90.00
_cell.angle_gamma   90.00
#
_symmetry.space_group_name_H-M   'P 1'
#
loop_
_entity.id
_entity.type
_entity.pdbx_description
1 polymer ?
#
loop_
_entity_poly.entity_id
_entity_poly.type
_entity_poly.pdbx_seq_one_letter_code
_entity_poly.pdbx_strand_id
1 'polypeptide(L)'
;MLNRAVGAVGAVLVAATALGACTSDQPTPGPTERPAAEALGAAKAKVDTAASVHLTLAGKDLPEKMTGVVSADGVGTHAPAFKGTFQVRVNGTQASTDVVSVAGKVYVKLPFTSISTEVDPKTLGVPDPAALFKPDTGVTSLLTATDSPVKGGQTRRGNEVLTSYTGSLPGAKVADLLTVGDRAKPFKATYGVTEPGGELRTVELTGPFYAGVDSTYSLTLDKYGDPVEISKP
;
A
#
# COMPACT_ATOMS: atom_id res chain seq x y z
N MET A 1 80.70 57.42 11.17
CA MET A 1 80.28 58.69 10.48
C MET A 1 78.76 58.65 10.40
N LEU A 2 78.10 59.31 11.30
CA LEU A 2 77.42 60.60 11.15
C LEU A 2 76.31 60.56 10.09
N ASN A 3 75.07 60.68 10.38
CA ASN A 3 74.24 61.82 10.79
C ASN A 3 72.75 61.30 10.91
N ARG A 4 72.06 61.57 11.97
CA ARG A 4 71.15 62.67 12.31
C ARG A 4 70.11 63.02 11.24
N ALA A 5 68.82 62.89 11.47
CA ALA A 5 67.86 63.84 12.03
C ALA A 5 66.45 63.32 11.86
N VAL A 6 65.66 63.31 12.90
CA VAL A 6 64.64 64.28 13.33
C VAL A 6 63.45 64.45 12.35
N GLY A 7 62.32 64.08 12.78
CA GLY A 7 61.15 64.94 12.64
C GLY A 7 59.84 64.28 12.20
N ALA A 8 58.86 64.49 13.04
CA ALA A 8 57.46 64.81 12.82
C ALA A 8 56.44 63.76 13.17
N VAL A 9 55.74 64.14 14.22
CA VAL A 9 54.49 63.65 14.72
C VAL A 9 53.36 63.82 13.70
N GLY A 10 52.67 62.80 13.34
CA GLY A 10 51.41 62.86 12.59
C GLY A 10 50.40 61.91 13.19
N ALA A 11 49.49 62.47 13.97
CA ALA A 11 48.33 61.71 14.49
C ALA A 11 47.35 61.36 13.38
N VAL A 12 47.17 60.07 13.10
CA VAL A 12 46.16 59.64 12.15
C VAL A 12 45.06 58.96 13.00
N LEU A 13 43.87 59.54 13.02
CA LEU A 13 42.62 58.96 13.51
C LEU A 13 42.30 57.73 12.64
N VAL A 14 42.30 56.55 13.26
CA VAL A 14 41.78 55.36 12.65
C VAL A 14 40.28 55.28 12.96
N ALA A 15 39.45 55.60 11.96
CA ALA A 15 38.00 55.31 12.00
C ALA A 15 37.81 53.82 11.86
N ALA A 16 37.37 53.16 12.92
CA ALA A 16 36.96 51.75 12.91
C ALA A 16 35.60 51.66 12.22
N THR A 17 35.58 51.27 10.95
CA THR A 17 34.35 50.83 10.26
C THR A 17 34.03 49.41 10.73
N ALA A 18 33.04 49.27 11.59
CA ALA A 18 32.44 48.00 11.92
C ALA A 18 31.68 47.48 10.68
N LEU A 19 32.28 46.52 9.98
CA LEU A 19 31.57 45.70 9.00
C LEU A 19 30.64 44.75 9.78
N GLY A 20 29.35 45.09 9.83
CA GLY A 20 28.30 44.20 10.25
C GLY A 20 28.24 43.04 9.27
N ALA A 21 28.75 41.88 9.68
CA ALA A 21 28.48 40.60 9.03
C ALA A 21 26.99 40.26 9.26
N CYS A 22 26.15 40.60 8.29
CA CYS A 22 24.82 39.98 8.21
C CYS A 22 25.05 38.50 7.88
N THR A 23 25.07 37.65 8.90
CA THR A 23 24.83 36.23 8.71
C THR A 23 23.38 36.10 8.24
N SER A 24 23.17 35.98 6.94
CA SER A 24 21.93 35.51 6.37
C SER A 24 21.75 34.06 6.88
N ASP A 25 20.90 33.89 7.88
CA ASP A 25 20.34 32.57 8.21
C ASP A 25 19.60 32.07 6.97
N GLN A 26 20.34 31.37 6.11
CA GLN A 26 19.76 30.62 5.03
C GLN A 26 19.04 29.46 5.69
N PRO A 27 17.69 29.35 5.62
CA PRO A 27 17.00 28.25 6.23
C PRO A 27 17.58 26.96 5.64
N THR A 28 18.11 26.10 6.52
CA THR A 28 18.54 24.75 6.16
C THR A 28 17.35 24.10 5.47
N PRO A 29 17.48 23.58 4.22
CA PRO A 29 16.39 22.86 3.58
C PRO A 29 15.94 21.76 4.52
N GLY A 30 14.70 21.83 4.97
CA GLY A 30 14.09 20.74 5.72
C GLY A 30 14.17 19.44 4.89
N PRO A 31 14.08 18.27 5.52
CA PRO A 31 14.14 17.02 4.79
C PRO A 31 13.13 17.07 3.64
N THR A 32 13.63 16.94 2.41
CA THR A 32 12.80 16.97 1.20
C THR A 32 11.77 15.88 1.32
N GLU A 33 10.51 16.29 1.39
CA GLU A 33 9.40 15.35 1.54
C GLU A 33 9.33 14.43 0.30
N ARG A 34 9.32 13.11 0.54
CA ARG A 34 9.28 12.13 -0.55
C ARG A 34 7.99 12.29 -1.36
N PRO A 35 8.06 12.38 -2.70
CA PRO A 35 6.86 12.39 -3.55
C PRO A 35 5.93 11.20 -3.27
N ALA A 36 4.62 11.41 -3.33
CA ALA A 36 3.63 10.39 -3.00
C ALA A 36 3.78 9.11 -3.87
N ALA A 37 4.05 9.26 -5.16
CA ALA A 37 4.28 8.13 -6.06
C ALA A 37 5.53 7.30 -5.67
N GLU A 38 6.60 7.97 -5.25
CA GLU A 38 7.82 7.31 -4.77
C GLU A 38 7.57 6.57 -3.44
N ALA A 39 6.79 7.17 -2.53
CA ALA A 39 6.40 6.53 -1.27
C ALA A 39 5.58 5.27 -1.51
N LEU A 40 4.61 5.30 -2.43
CA LEU A 40 3.81 4.14 -2.83
C LEU A 40 4.67 3.06 -3.53
N GLY A 41 5.62 3.45 -4.38
CA GLY A 41 6.59 2.54 -5.00
C GLY A 41 7.47 1.84 -3.96
N ALA A 42 7.94 2.57 -2.95
CA ALA A 42 8.71 2.00 -1.84
C ALA A 42 7.88 1.05 -0.97
N ALA A 43 6.62 1.39 -0.69
CA ALA A 43 5.69 0.53 0.04
C ALA A 43 5.38 -0.76 -0.75
N LYS A 44 5.17 -0.66 -2.08
CA LYS A 44 5.07 -1.83 -2.97
C LYS A 44 6.26 -2.75 -2.83
N ALA A 45 7.49 -2.21 -2.95
CA ALA A 45 8.70 -3.01 -2.87
C ALA A 45 8.83 -3.76 -1.54
N LYS A 46 8.39 -3.17 -0.42
CA LYS A 46 8.39 -3.84 0.89
C LYS A 46 7.42 -5.01 0.95
N VAL A 47 6.23 -4.88 0.38
CA VAL A 47 5.30 -6.00 0.27
C VAL A 47 5.91 -7.07 -0.62
N ASP A 48 6.38 -6.73 -1.82
CA ASP A 48 6.86 -7.68 -2.83
C ASP A 48 8.13 -8.46 -2.41
N THR A 49 8.91 -7.91 -1.47
CA THR A 49 10.13 -8.57 -0.95
C THR A 49 9.91 -9.33 0.36
N ALA A 50 8.76 -9.19 1.00
CA ALA A 50 8.44 -9.93 2.21
C ALA A 50 8.25 -11.42 1.88
N ALA A 51 8.77 -12.33 2.71
CA ALA A 51 8.60 -13.78 2.50
C ALA A 51 7.12 -14.19 2.55
N SER A 52 6.35 -13.53 3.40
CA SER A 52 4.92 -13.70 3.56
C SER A 52 4.27 -12.40 4.01
N VAL A 53 2.97 -12.28 3.81
CA VAL A 53 2.17 -11.18 4.33
C VAL A 53 0.81 -11.73 4.76
N HIS A 54 0.40 -11.44 5.99
CA HIS A 54 -0.96 -11.69 6.44
C HIS A 54 -1.87 -10.55 6.00
N LEU A 55 -3.06 -10.89 5.54
CA LEU A 55 -4.06 -9.92 5.12
C LEU A 55 -5.43 -10.22 5.71
N THR A 56 -6.17 -9.15 5.98
CA THR A 56 -7.60 -9.20 6.29
C THR A 56 -8.35 -8.29 5.32
N LEU A 57 -9.32 -8.82 4.60
CA LEU A 57 -10.17 -8.10 3.65
C LEU A 57 -11.58 -7.97 4.21
N ALA A 58 -12.19 -6.79 4.10
CA ALA A 58 -13.58 -6.56 4.44
C ALA A 58 -14.27 -5.71 3.36
N GLY A 59 -15.43 -6.17 2.90
CA GLY A 59 -16.30 -5.45 1.99
C GLY A 59 -17.39 -4.68 2.73
N LYS A 60 -17.69 -3.47 2.28
CA LYS A 60 -18.75 -2.61 2.79
C LYS A 60 -19.62 -2.13 1.63
N ASP A 61 -20.89 -1.87 1.93
CA ASP A 61 -21.90 -1.41 0.96
C ASP A 61 -22.04 -2.37 -0.23
N LEU A 62 -21.94 -3.68 0.06
CA LEU A 62 -22.06 -4.74 -0.94
C LEU A 62 -23.53 -5.05 -1.23
N PRO A 63 -23.95 -5.20 -2.51
CA PRO A 63 -25.31 -5.57 -2.84
C PRO A 63 -25.73 -6.90 -2.19
N GLU A 64 -26.97 -6.98 -1.72
CA GLU A 64 -27.49 -8.20 -1.08
C GLU A 64 -27.40 -9.44 -1.97
N LYS A 65 -27.71 -9.26 -3.27
CA LYS A 65 -27.76 -10.36 -4.25
C LYS A 65 -26.46 -10.57 -5.03
N MET A 66 -25.35 -9.93 -4.61
CA MET A 66 -24.07 -10.15 -5.29
C MET A 66 -23.59 -11.59 -5.18
N THR A 67 -22.77 -11.99 -6.13
CA THR A 67 -21.88 -13.15 -6.02
C THR A 67 -20.45 -12.66 -5.92
N GLY A 68 -19.73 -13.09 -4.88
CA GLY A 68 -18.35 -12.67 -4.67
C GLY A 68 -17.89 -12.78 -3.21
N VAL A 69 -16.70 -12.23 -2.96
CA VAL A 69 -16.08 -12.24 -1.62
C VAL A 69 -16.65 -11.10 -0.78
N VAL A 70 -17.08 -11.41 0.44
CA VAL A 70 -17.53 -10.42 1.44
C VAL A 70 -16.37 -10.03 2.36
N SER A 71 -15.61 -11.03 2.82
CA SER A 71 -14.41 -10.84 3.61
C SER A 71 -13.45 -11.99 3.42
N ALA A 72 -12.19 -11.79 3.78
CA ALA A 72 -11.17 -12.82 3.81
C ALA A 72 -10.17 -12.56 4.93
N ASP A 73 -9.59 -13.62 5.44
CA ASP A 73 -8.46 -13.60 6.36
C ASP A 73 -7.47 -14.69 5.94
N GLY A 74 -6.20 -14.36 5.76
CA GLY A 74 -5.25 -15.34 5.28
C GLY A 74 -3.83 -14.83 5.12
N VAL A 75 -2.95 -15.71 4.71
CA VAL A 75 -1.53 -15.44 4.47
C VAL A 75 -1.19 -15.79 3.03
N GLY A 76 -0.49 -14.88 2.38
CA GLY A 76 0.08 -15.10 1.06
C GLY A 76 1.60 -15.05 1.06
N THR A 77 2.21 -15.72 0.08
CA THR A 77 3.66 -15.74 -0.14
C THR A 77 3.99 -15.36 -1.57
N HIS A 78 5.21 -14.84 -1.80
CA HIS A 78 5.67 -14.47 -3.15
C HIS A 78 6.29 -15.64 -3.95
N ALA A 79 6.56 -16.79 -3.33
CA ALA A 79 6.52 -18.08 -4.01
C ALA A 79 5.03 -18.43 -4.13
N PRO A 80 4.33 -18.14 -5.27
CA PRO A 80 2.91 -17.81 -5.24
C PRO A 80 2.08 -18.89 -4.55
N ALA A 81 1.71 -18.66 -3.30
CA ALA A 81 0.82 -19.50 -2.53
C ALA A 81 -0.05 -18.64 -1.60
N PHE A 82 -1.22 -19.15 -1.26
CA PHE A 82 -2.16 -18.51 -0.34
C PHE A 82 -2.88 -19.57 0.50
N LYS A 83 -3.11 -19.26 1.77
CA LYS A 83 -3.97 -20.04 2.66
C LYS A 83 -4.80 -19.11 3.52
N GLY A 84 -6.10 -19.34 3.57
CA GLY A 84 -6.99 -18.49 4.38
C GLY A 84 -8.43 -18.95 4.34
N THR A 85 -9.28 -18.17 5.02
CA THR A 85 -10.72 -18.37 5.08
C THR A 85 -11.43 -17.22 4.39
N PHE A 86 -12.38 -17.51 3.53
CA PHE A 86 -13.22 -16.54 2.84
C PHE A 86 -14.66 -16.62 3.34
N GLN A 87 -15.27 -15.44 3.53
CA GLN A 87 -16.72 -15.33 3.55
C GLN A 87 -17.17 -14.95 2.14
N VAL A 88 -17.88 -15.83 1.50
CA VAL A 88 -18.43 -15.61 0.16
C VAL A 88 -19.93 -15.45 0.21
N ARG A 89 -20.46 -14.67 -0.73
CA ARG A 89 -21.91 -14.58 -0.95
C ARG A 89 -22.23 -15.06 -2.36
N VAL A 90 -23.24 -15.91 -2.46
CA VAL A 90 -23.75 -16.41 -3.74
C VAL A 90 -25.27 -16.23 -3.73
N ASN A 91 -25.79 -15.37 -4.59
CA ASN A 91 -27.22 -15.07 -4.68
C ASN A 91 -27.89 -14.75 -3.34
N GLY A 92 -27.23 -13.96 -2.49
CA GLY A 92 -27.73 -13.56 -1.18
C GLY A 92 -27.41 -14.54 -0.04
N THR A 93 -26.98 -15.76 -0.33
CA THR A 93 -26.56 -16.73 0.70
C THR A 93 -25.07 -16.58 1.02
N GLN A 94 -24.74 -16.43 2.29
CA GLN A 94 -23.35 -16.38 2.75
C GLN A 94 -22.85 -17.75 3.19
N ALA A 95 -21.60 -18.05 2.89
CA ALA A 95 -20.91 -19.25 3.35
C ALA A 95 -19.45 -18.94 3.68
N SER A 96 -18.92 -19.62 4.70
CA SER A 96 -17.50 -19.63 5.01
C SER A 96 -16.82 -20.77 4.28
N THR A 97 -15.62 -20.53 3.74
CA THR A 97 -14.86 -21.58 3.05
C THR A 97 -13.36 -21.41 3.31
N ASP A 98 -12.67 -22.50 3.58
CA ASP A 98 -11.21 -22.49 3.63
C ASP A 98 -10.66 -22.65 2.21
N VAL A 99 -9.66 -21.85 1.90
CA VAL A 99 -9.04 -21.83 0.56
C VAL A 99 -7.54 -21.99 0.70
N VAL A 100 -6.98 -22.88 -0.08
CA VAL A 100 -5.54 -23.04 -0.28
C VAL A 100 -5.26 -22.93 -1.78
N SER A 101 -4.38 -21.99 -2.15
CA SER A 101 -3.88 -21.87 -3.52
C SER A 101 -2.39 -22.11 -3.51
N VAL A 102 -1.93 -23.14 -4.22
CA VAL A 102 -0.53 -23.53 -4.27
C VAL A 102 -0.23 -24.27 -5.58
N ALA A 103 0.94 -24.03 -6.13
CA ALA A 103 1.41 -24.65 -7.38
C ALA A 103 0.42 -24.47 -8.56
N GLY A 104 -0.26 -23.31 -8.63
CA GLY A 104 -1.23 -22.98 -9.68
C GLY A 104 -2.57 -23.72 -9.57
N LYS A 105 -2.87 -24.30 -8.42
CA LYS A 105 -4.13 -24.99 -8.13
C LYS A 105 -4.81 -24.39 -6.91
N VAL A 106 -6.11 -24.27 -6.98
CA VAL A 106 -6.94 -23.76 -5.88
C VAL A 106 -7.77 -24.89 -5.30
N TYR A 107 -7.68 -25.06 -4.00
CA TYR A 107 -8.44 -26.04 -3.22
C TYR A 107 -9.40 -25.31 -2.29
N VAL A 108 -10.65 -25.73 -2.29
CA VAL A 108 -11.72 -25.15 -1.49
C VAL A 108 -12.29 -26.23 -0.60
N LYS A 109 -12.42 -25.93 0.70
CA LYS A 109 -13.09 -26.77 1.66
C LYS A 109 -14.39 -26.11 2.10
N LEU A 110 -15.51 -26.68 1.67
CA LEU A 110 -16.83 -26.18 2.02
C LEU A 110 -17.19 -26.46 3.48
N PRO A 111 -18.09 -25.67 4.10
CA PRO A 111 -18.63 -25.96 5.42
C PRO A 111 -19.19 -27.38 5.47
N PHE A 112 -19.03 -28.05 6.60
CA PHE A 112 -19.52 -29.40 6.85
C PHE A 112 -18.88 -30.51 6.00
N THR A 113 -17.82 -30.23 5.26
CA THR A 113 -17.02 -31.24 4.54
C THR A 113 -15.67 -31.43 5.21
N SER A 114 -15.15 -32.66 5.15
CA SER A 114 -13.77 -32.95 5.58
C SER A 114 -12.77 -32.96 4.43
N ILE A 115 -13.24 -32.79 3.20
CA ILE A 115 -12.44 -32.94 1.98
C ILE A 115 -12.32 -31.58 1.30
N SER A 116 -11.09 -31.23 0.91
CA SER A 116 -10.81 -30.10 0.03
C SER A 116 -10.94 -30.53 -1.44
N THR A 117 -11.67 -29.76 -2.22
CA THR A 117 -11.90 -30.00 -3.64
C THR A 117 -11.11 -29.04 -4.48
N GLU A 118 -10.40 -29.51 -5.49
CA GLU A 118 -9.75 -28.66 -6.48
C GLU A 118 -10.80 -27.97 -7.36
N VAL A 119 -10.67 -26.65 -7.49
CA VAL A 119 -11.58 -25.82 -8.29
C VAL A 119 -10.78 -24.95 -9.25
N ASP A 120 -11.35 -24.64 -10.40
CA ASP A 120 -10.81 -23.61 -11.29
C ASP A 120 -11.44 -22.27 -10.92
N PRO A 121 -10.67 -21.30 -10.37
CA PRO A 121 -11.19 -20.00 -9.97
C PRO A 121 -11.82 -19.22 -11.13
N LYS A 122 -11.38 -19.45 -12.37
CA LYS A 122 -11.94 -18.80 -13.56
C LYS A 122 -13.40 -19.19 -13.78
N THR A 123 -13.78 -20.42 -13.48
CA THR A 123 -15.18 -20.87 -13.61
C THR A 123 -16.10 -20.21 -12.58
N LEU A 124 -15.51 -19.71 -11.48
CA LEU A 124 -16.21 -18.99 -10.43
C LEU A 124 -16.19 -17.46 -10.64
N GLY A 125 -15.51 -16.97 -11.67
CA GLY A 125 -15.36 -15.53 -11.93
C GLY A 125 -14.57 -14.79 -10.85
N VAL A 126 -13.65 -15.48 -10.17
CA VAL A 126 -12.78 -14.88 -9.14
C VAL A 126 -11.31 -15.08 -9.50
N PRO A 127 -10.41 -14.20 -9.07
CA PRO A 127 -8.98 -14.40 -9.27
C PRO A 127 -8.44 -15.57 -8.44
N ASP A 128 -7.35 -16.17 -8.90
CA ASP A 128 -6.57 -17.08 -8.05
C ASP A 128 -5.94 -16.28 -6.90
N PRO A 129 -6.24 -16.62 -5.62
CA PRO A 129 -5.70 -15.88 -4.48
C PRO A 129 -4.17 -15.82 -4.45
N ALA A 130 -3.46 -16.88 -4.84
CA ALA A 130 -2.01 -16.87 -4.91
C ALA A 130 -1.48 -15.91 -5.99
N ALA A 131 -2.19 -15.76 -7.10
CA ALA A 131 -1.80 -14.84 -8.17
C ALA A 131 -1.84 -13.38 -7.72
N LEU A 132 -2.65 -13.03 -6.72
CA LEU A 132 -2.73 -11.69 -6.15
C LEU A 132 -1.45 -11.28 -5.39
N PHE A 133 -0.60 -12.24 -5.02
CA PHE A 133 0.69 -12.00 -4.36
C PHE A 133 1.89 -12.00 -5.33
N LYS A 134 1.66 -12.15 -6.63
CA LYS A 134 2.76 -12.04 -7.60
C LYS A 134 3.30 -10.62 -7.64
N PRO A 135 4.62 -10.41 -7.50
CA PRO A 135 5.23 -9.12 -7.75
C PRO A 135 4.85 -8.61 -9.15
N ASP A 136 4.70 -7.30 -9.31
CA ASP A 136 4.40 -6.57 -10.54
C ASP A 136 3.03 -6.83 -11.20
N THR A 137 2.40 -7.97 -10.96
CA THR A 137 1.09 -8.32 -11.55
C THR A 137 0.00 -8.57 -10.50
N GLY A 138 0.35 -8.65 -9.22
CA GLY A 138 -0.58 -8.82 -8.11
C GLY A 138 -1.18 -7.50 -7.61
N VAL A 139 -1.77 -7.53 -6.43
CA VAL A 139 -2.47 -6.37 -5.83
C VAL A 139 -1.56 -5.17 -5.62
N THR A 140 -0.27 -5.38 -5.41
CA THR A 140 0.73 -4.32 -5.23
C THR A 140 0.97 -3.49 -6.50
N SER A 141 0.64 -4.03 -7.68
CA SER A 141 0.70 -3.29 -8.94
C SER A 141 -0.24 -2.08 -8.95
N LEU A 142 -1.33 -2.11 -8.17
CA LEU A 142 -2.27 -1.00 -8.05
C LEU A 142 -1.64 0.24 -7.40
N LEU A 143 -0.64 0.09 -6.52
CA LEU A 143 0.02 1.22 -5.88
C LEU A 143 0.72 2.11 -6.93
N THR A 144 1.40 1.49 -7.88
CA THR A 144 2.11 2.20 -8.97
C THR A 144 1.22 2.56 -10.16
N ALA A 145 0.03 1.93 -10.26
CA ALA A 145 -0.99 2.28 -11.25
C ALA A 145 -1.94 3.40 -10.77
N THR A 146 -1.74 3.90 -9.53
CA THR A 146 -2.54 4.99 -8.98
C THR A 146 -2.17 6.31 -9.65
N ASP A 147 -3.16 6.92 -10.28
CA ASP A 147 -3.03 8.22 -10.93
C ASP A 147 -3.02 9.35 -9.90
N SER A 148 -2.11 10.32 -10.10
CA SER A 148 -2.00 11.55 -9.31
C SER A 148 -2.07 11.31 -7.79
N PRO A 149 -1.23 10.45 -7.21
CA PRO A 149 -1.27 10.17 -5.79
C PRO A 149 -0.90 11.43 -5.00
N VAL A 150 -1.67 11.72 -3.95
CA VAL A 150 -1.48 12.86 -3.05
C VAL A 150 -1.25 12.35 -1.63
N LYS A 151 -0.23 12.91 -0.97
CA LYS A 151 0.00 12.68 0.45
C LYS A 151 -1.06 13.42 1.27
N GLY A 152 -1.69 12.71 2.18
CA GLY A 152 -2.66 13.24 3.13
C GLY A 152 -2.12 13.36 4.54
N GLY A 153 -3.02 13.41 5.51
CA GLY A 153 -2.70 13.50 6.93
C GLY A 153 -2.15 12.20 7.51
N GLN A 154 -1.71 12.30 8.76
CA GLN A 154 -1.29 11.16 9.55
C GLN A 154 -2.37 10.73 10.51
N THR A 155 -2.49 9.43 10.74
CA THR A 155 -3.43 8.84 11.70
C THR A 155 -2.70 7.81 12.55
N ARG A 156 -2.95 7.82 13.86
CA ARG A 156 -2.43 6.79 14.75
C ARG A 156 -3.35 5.57 14.74
N ARG A 157 -2.77 4.39 14.54
CA ARG A 157 -3.45 3.11 14.64
C ARG A 157 -2.66 2.20 15.60
N GLY A 158 -3.19 2.03 16.80
CA GLY A 158 -2.43 1.36 17.87
C GLY A 158 -1.13 2.10 18.18
N ASN A 159 -0.01 1.41 18.05
CA ASN A 159 1.32 1.97 18.27
C ASN A 159 1.97 2.55 17.00
N GLU A 160 1.33 2.40 15.85
CA GLU A 160 1.86 2.87 14.57
C GLU A 160 1.26 4.22 14.16
N VAL A 161 2.03 5.01 13.45
CA VAL A 161 1.57 6.21 12.75
C VAL A 161 1.50 5.86 11.26
N LEU A 162 0.36 6.09 10.64
CA LEU A 162 0.15 5.87 9.22
C LEU A 162 0.01 7.20 8.51
N THR A 163 0.82 7.40 7.47
CA THR A 163 0.61 8.47 6.50
C THR A 163 -0.36 7.99 5.42
N SER A 164 -1.40 8.79 5.18
CA SER A 164 -2.39 8.50 4.14
C SER A 164 -1.89 8.95 2.77
N TYR A 165 -2.14 8.16 1.74
CA TYR A 165 -1.97 8.52 0.32
C TYR A 165 -3.27 8.23 -0.42
N THR A 166 -3.74 9.17 -1.21
CA THR A 166 -5.00 9.02 -1.97
C THR A 166 -4.75 9.27 -3.45
N GLY A 167 -5.49 8.58 -4.30
CA GLY A 167 -5.44 8.79 -5.74
C GLY A 167 -6.58 8.07 -6.46
N SER A 168 -6.52 8.06 -7.76
CA SER A 168 -7.49 7.40 -8.63
C SER A 168 -6.89 6.18 -9.31
N LEU A 169 -7.63 5.09 -9.39
CA LEU A 169 -7.24 3.88 -10.12
C LEU A 169 -8.12 3.73 -11.36
N PRO A 170 -7.54 3.51 -12.55
CA PRO A 170 -8.32 3.15 -13.73
C PRO A 170 -9.13 1.87 -13.51
N GLY A 171 -10.44 1.90 -13.82
CA GLY A 171 -11.31 0.73 -13.61
C GLY A 171 -10.85 -0.50 -14.37
N ALA A 172 -10.24 -0.33 -15.53
CA ALA A 172 -9.64 -1.44 -16.26
C ALA A 172 -8.58 -2.20 -15.44
N LYS A 173 -7.72 -1.48 -14.71
CA LYS A 173 -6.69 -2.09 -13.85
C LYS A 173 -7.29 -2.89 -12.69
N VAL A 174 -8.34 -2.35 -12.07
CA VAL A 174 -9.06 -3.03 -10.99
C VAL A 174 -9.77 -4.28 -11.52
N ALA A 175 -10.49 -4.16 -12.63
CA ALA A 175 -11.23 -5.26 -13.22
C ALA A 175 -10.33 -6.36 -13.79
N ASP A 176 -9.15 -6.03 -14.36
CA ASP A 176 -8.19 -7.01 -14.84
C ASP A 176 -7.61 -7.85 -13.69
N LEU A 177 -7.40 -7.23 -12.53
CA LEU A 177 -6.82 -7.89 -11.37
C LEU A 177 -7.85 -8.67 -10.55
N LEU A 178 -9.00 -8.04 -10.25
CA LEU A 178 -9.98 -8.59 -9.31
C LEU A 178 -11.14 -9.33 -9.98
N THR A 179 -11.20 -9.31 -11.31
CA THR A 179 -12.29 -9.89 -12.13
C THR A 179 -13.67 -9.29 -11.86
N VAL A 180 -13.74 -8.22 -11.08
CA VAL A 180 -14.94 -7.46 -10.76
C VAL A 180 -14.68 -5.96 -10.94
N GLY A 181 -15.72 -5.19 -11.17
CA GLY A 181 -15.66 -3.73 -11.33
C GLY A 181 -15.95 -3.23 -12.74
N ASP A 182 -16.44 -2.00 -12.80
CA ASP A 182 -16.70 -1.30 -14.05
C ASP A 182 -15.38 -0.80 -14.67
N ARG A 183 -15.01 -1.39 -15.80
CA ARG A 183 -13.75 -1.07 -16.51
C ARG A 183 -13.66 0.38 -16.99
N ALA A 184 -14.81 1.01 -17.20
CA ALA A 184 -14.88 2.37 -17.76
C ALA A 184 -14.85 3.47 -16.70
N LYS A 185 -15.04 3.13 -15.42
CA LYS A 185 -15.12 4.09 -14.33
C LYS A 185 -13.92 4.00 -13.40
N PRO A 186 -13.42 5.13 -12.89
CA PRO A 186 -12.31 5.12 -11.93
C PRO A 186 -12.76 4.65 -10.54
N PHE A 187 -11.79 4.14 -9.79
CA PHE A 187 -11.93 3.81 -8.37
C PHE A 187 -11.12 4.80 -7.54
N LYS A 188 -11.64 5.20 -6.40
CA LYS A 188 -10.87 5.94 -5.39
C LYS A 188 -10.02 4.94 -4.61
N ALA A 189 -8.73 5.22 -4.50
CA ALA A 189 -7.80 4.44 -3.70
C ALA A 189 -7.27 5.29 -2.52
N THR A 190 -7.19 4.67 -1.34
CA THR A 190 -6.56 5.25 -0.16
C THR A 190 -5.62 4.22 0.44
N TYR A 191 -4.38 4.62 0.67
CA TYR A 191 -3.32 3.78 1.21
C TYR A 191 -2.84 4.35 2.54
N GLY A 192 -2.65 3.51 3.55
CA GLY A 192 -2.00 3.86 4.81
C GLY A 192 -0.63 3.19 4.88
N VAL A 193 0.40 4.01 4.96
CA VAL A 193 1.81 3.58 5.02
C VAL A 193 2.41 3.97 6.36
N THR A 194 3.11 3.05 7.02
CA THR A 194 3.71 3.27 8.34
C THR A 194 4.83 4.30 8.29
N GLU A 195 4.93 5.12 9.33
CA GLU A 195 6.04 6.03 9.58
C GLU A 195 6.74 5.67 10.89
N PRO A 196 8.08 5.50 10.89
CA PRO A 196 9.02 5.65 9.76
C PRO A 196 9.17 4.39 8.89
N GLY A 197 8.46 3.29 9.20
CA GLY A 197 8.68 1.97 8.59
C GLY A 197 8.50 1.90 7.08
N GLY A 198 7.57 2.67 6.50
CA GLY A 198 7.26 2.64 5.07
C GLY A 198 6.56 1.34 4.60
N GLU A 199 5.96 0.59 5.52
CA GLU A 199 5.18 -0.61 5.20
C GLU A 199 3.73 -0.24 4.88
N LEU A 200 3.16 -0.89 3.87
CA LEU A 200 1.74 -0.76 3.56
C LEU A 200 0.93 -1.45 4.67
N ARG A 201 0.07 -0.72 5.35
CA ARG A 201 -0.80 -1.27 6.40
C ARG A 201 -2.25 -1.37 5.99
N THR A 202 -2.74 -0.40 5.23
CA THR A 202 -4.12 -0.38 4.80
C THR A 202 -4.24 0.01 3.35
N VAL A 203 -5.19 -0.62 2.67
CA VAL A 203 -5.66 -0.23 1.34
C VAL A 203 -7.17 -0.14 1.40
N GLU A 204 -7.73 0.94 0.91
CA GLU A 204 -9.17 1.08 0.72
C GLU A 204 -9.45 1.44 -0.72
N LEU A 205 -10.28 0.64 -1.38
CA LEU A 205 -10.75 0.87 -2.74
C LEU A 205 -12.25 1.09 -2.70
N THR A 206 -12.69 2.25 -3.16
CA THR A 206 -14.12 2.58 -3.28
C THR A 206 -14.47 2.85 -4.73
N GLY A 207 -15.53 2.23 -5.20
CA GLY A 207 -16.02 2.43 -6.57
C GLY A 207 -17.02 1.38 -7.03
N PRO A 208 -17.33 1.37 -8.31
CA PRO A 208 -18.39 0.54 -8.92
C PRO A 208 -17.93 -0.91 -9.13
N PHE A 209 -17.68 -1.63 -8.03
CA PHE A 209 -17.37 -3.07 -8.07
C PHE A 209 -18.56 -3.87 -8.60
N TYR A 210 -19.76 -3.43 -8.27
CA TYR A 210 -21.03 -4.05 -8.68
C TYR A 210 -21.95 -3.01 -9.31
N ALA A 211 -22.81 -3.44 -10.21
CA ALA A 211 -23.72 -2.56 -10.90
C ALA A 211 -24.67 -1.82 -9.92
N GLY A 212 -24.80 -0.52 -10.11
CA GLY A 212 -25.79 0.31 -9.41
C GLY A 212 -25.39 0.83 -8.04
N VAL A 213 -24.22 0.45 -7.50
CA VAL A 213 -23.75 0.91 -6.20
C VAL A 213 -22.23 1.01 -6.17
N ASP A 214 -21.72 2.04 -5.52
CA ASP A 214 -20.31 2.07 -5.13
C ASP A 214 -20.13 1.28 -3.83
N SER A 215 -19.25 0.31 -3.88
CA SER A 215 -18.86 -0.52 -2.75
C SER A 215 -17.45 -0.19 -2.33
N THR A 216 -17.08 -0.52 -1.10
CA THR A 216 -15.74 -0.34 -0.57
C THR A 216 -15.14 -1.66 -0.14
N TYR A 217 -13.93 -1.95 -0.59
CA TYR A 217 -13.11 -3.01 -0.03
C TYR A 217 -11.95 -2.42 0.75
N SER A 218 -11.83 -2.83 2.00
CA SER A 218 -10.73 -2.45 2.90
C SER A 218 -9.84 -3.65 3.17
N LEU A 219 -8.55 -3.48 2.94
CA LEU A 219 -7.51 -4.47 3.17
C LEU A 219 -6.58 -3.97 4.28
N THR A 220 -6.29 -4.82 5.25
CA THR A 220 -5.24 -4.62 6.25
C THR A 220 -4.14 -5.63 6.01
N LEU A 221 -2.87 -5.19 6.08
CA LEU A 221 -1.69 -6.04 5.93
C LEU A 221 -0.84 -5.94 7.19
N ASP A 222 -0.42 -7.07 7.70
CA ASP A 222 0.47 -7.17 8.87
C ASP A 222 1.34 -8.44 8.80
N LYS A 223 2.08 -8.73 9.87
CA LYS A 223 2.91 -9.93 10.01
C LYS A 223 3.80 -10.20 8.79
N TYR A 224 4.49 -9.16 8.34
CA TYR A 224 5.41 -9.25 7.22
C TYR A 224 6.57 -10.19 7.54
N GLY A 225 6.77 -11.21 6.70
CA GLY A 225 7.89 -12.13 6.81
C GLY A 225 7.74 -13.23 7.88
N ASP A 226 6.58 -13.32 8.53
CA ASP A 226 6.32 -14.40 9.49
C ASP A 226 6.44 -15.76 8.78
N PRO A 227 7.11 -16.74 9.38
CA PRO A 227 7.24 -18.07 8.78
C PRO A 227 5.87 -18.73 8.57
N VAL A 228 5.60 -19.15 7.35
CA VAL A 228 4.38 -19.88 7.01
C VAL A 228 4.71 -21.00 6.03
N GLU A 229 4.11 -22.17 6.26
CA GLU A 229 4.13 -23.28 5.31
C GLU A 229 2.73 -23.42 4.69
N ILE A 230 2.68 -23.37 3.36
CA ILE A 230 1.46 -23.54 2.59
C ILE A 230 1.67 -24.74 1.67
N SER A 231 1.00 -25.84 2.00
CA SER A 231 1.05 -27.11 1.26
C SER A 231 -0.32 -27.48 0.75
N LYS A 232 -0.34 -28.39 -0.22
CA LYS A 232 -1.58 -28.99 -0.71
C LYS A 232 -2.33 -29.66 0.46
N PRO A 233 -3.65 -29.42 0.63
CA PRO A 233 -4.46 -30.02 1.66
C PRO A 233 -4.78 -31.51 1.41
#